data_ebaee4704fbd3ff87291605d01d2b84d
#
_entry.id   ebaee4704fbd3ff87291605d01d2b84d
#
_cell.length_a   1.000
_cell.length_b   1.000
_cell.length_c   1.000
_cell.angle_alpha   90.00
_cell.angle_beta   90.00
_cell.angle_gamma   90.00
#
_symmetry.space_group_name_H-M   'P 1'
#
loop_
_entity.id
_entity.type
_entity.pdbx_description
1 polymer ?
#
loop_
_entity_poly.entity_id
_entity_poly.type
_entity_poly.pdbx_seq_one_letter_code
_entity_poly.pdbx_strand_id
1 'polypeptide(L)'
;EYYHKYYEIPSVREIAAGTGISVSTVHRCLSAMKENGELEYSGRRSVSTRRMEMEHNHYAMQVLGYVACGEGQEETEEIIEYIRMPESLIGKGEFFALIAKGESMVDAGIHPGDYVVIRKQNTADIGDIVVALDQGVNNLKVLGYDKKRNAYFLRSCNEDKERYADIY
;
A
#
# COMPACT_ATOMS: atom_id res chain seq x y z
N GLU A 1 18.83 -3.23 12.64
CA GLU A 1 19.20 -2.02 11.87
C GLU A 1 19.16 -2.26 10.36
N TYR A 2 19.87 -3.28 9.79
CA TYR A 2 19.88 -3.55 8.34
C TYR A 2 18.46 -3.79 7.79
N TYR A 3 17.71 -4.70 8.39
CA TYR A 3 16.34 -5.05 8.01
C TYR A 3 15.40 -3.82 8.04
N HIS A 4 15.50 -2.98 9.06
CA HIS A 4 14.70 -1.75 9.17
C HIS A 4 15.06 -0.69 8.12
N LYS A 5 16.29 -0.73 7.61
CA LYS A 5 16.78 0.22 6.62
C LYS A 5 16.45 -0.19 5.17
N TYR A 6 16.59 -1.48 4.87
CA TYR A 6 16.49 -2.00 3.50
C TYR A 6 15.26 -2.89 3.27
N TYR A 7 14.57 -3.29 4.35
CA TYR A 7 13.43 -4.21 4.33
C TYR A 7 13.74 -5.57 3.70
N GLU A 8 15.03 -5.90 3.62
CA GLU A 8 15.54 -7.17 3.14
C GLU A 8 16.25 -7.92 4.26
N ILE A 9 16.19 -9.25 4.20
CA ILE A 9 16.94 -10.11 5.11
C ILE A 9 18.41 -10.02 4.72
N PRO A 10 19.31 -9.63 5.64
CA PRO A 10 20.72 -9.53 5.33
C PRO A 10 21.31 -10.92 5.02
N SER A 11 22.17 -10.98 4.02
CA SER A 11 23.00 -12.15 3.79
C SER A 11 24.06 -12.29 4.89
N VAL A 12 24.61 -13.49 5.05
CA VAL A 12 25.72 -13.73 6.01
C VAL A 12 26.90 -12.79 5.77
N ARG A 13 27.18 -12.43 4.51
CA ARG A 13 28.25 -11.48 4.16
C ARG A 13 27.92 -10.05 4.59
N GLU A 14 26.69 -9.63 4.46
CA GLU A 14 26.23 -8.31 4.91
C GLU A 14 26.22 -8.21 6.44
N ILE A 15 25.84 -9.30 7.13
CA ILE A 15 25.97 -9.38 8.59
C ILE A 15 27.46 -9.27 8.98
N ALA A 16 28.34 -10.03 8.33
CA ALA A 16 29.77 -9.99 8.59
C ALA A 16 30.35 -8.58 8.37
N ALA A 17 29.99 -7.93 7.26
CA ALA A 17 30.43 -6.57 6.96
C ALA A 17 29.90 -5.54 7.98
N GLY A 18 28.63 -5.63 8.37
CA GLY A 18 28.02 -4.70 9.32
C GLY A 18 28.47 -4.88 10.78
N THR A 19 28.94 -6.08 11.14
CA THR A 19 29.38 -6.41 12.52
C THR A 19 30.89 -6.44 12.69
N GLY A 20 31.66 -6.45 11.60
CA GLY A 20 33.11 -6.63 11.62
C GLY A 20 33.55 -8.05 11.98
N ILE A 21 32.65 -9.04 11.96
CA ILE A 21 32.92 -10.44 12.34
C ILE A 21 33.15 -11.25 11.06
N SER A 22 34.03 -12.27 11.13
CA SER A 22 34.31 -13.13 9.97
C SER A 22 33.05 -13.92 9.55
N VAL A 23 32.89 -14.16 8.23
CA VAL A 23 31.75 -14.92 7.66
C VAL A 23 31.59 -16.30 8.31
N SER A 24 32.71 -16.99 8.61
CA SER A 24 32.69 -18.29 9.28
C SER A 24 32.19 -18.21 10.73
N THR A 25 32.54 -17.14 11.43
CA THR A 25 32.04 -16.90 12.79
C THR A 25 30.57 -16.57 12.80
N VAL A 26 30.12 -15.73 11.84
CA VAL A 26 28.68 -15.43 11.69
C VAL A 26 27.88 -16.71 11.41
N HIS A 27 28.33 -17.57 10.49
CA HIS A 27 27.70 -18.87 10.24
C HIS A 27 27.56 -19.70 11.49
N ARG A 28 28.66 -19.83 12.29
CA ARG A 28 28.64 -20.60 13.52
C ARG A 28 27.67 -20.02 14.55
N CYS A 29 27.63 -18.68 14.71
CA CYS A 29 26.68 -18.03 15.61
C CYS A 29 25.24 -18.27 15.19
N LEU A 30 24.92 -18.09 13.89
CA LEU A 30 23.57 -18.30 13.37
C LEU A 30 23.13 -19.77 13.53
N SER A 31 24.03 -20.73 13.33
CA SER A 31 23.75 -22.16 13.57
C SER A 31 23.44 -22.44 15.03
N ALA A 32 24.23 -21.90 15.95
CA ALA A 32 23.98 -22.04 17.38
C ALA A 32 22.64 -21.40 17.82
N MET A 33 22.32 -20.22 17.32
CA MET A 33 21.04 -19.55 17.61
C MET A 33 19.84 -20.34 17.05
N LYS A 34 20.00 -20.98 15.89
CA LYS A 34 19.00 -21.90 15.34
C LYS A 34 18.80 -23.12 16.25
N GLU A 35 19.87 -23.75 16.71
CA GLU A 35 19.81 -24.89 17.62
C GLU A 35 19.12 -24.53 18.94
N ASN A 36 19.30 -23.29 19.41
CA ASN A 36 18.62 -22.76 20.59
C ASN A 36 17.14 -22.34 20.32
N GLY A 37 16.66 -22.40 19.07
CA GLY A 37 15.32 -21.97 18.70
C GLY A 37 15.09 -20.45 18.70
N GLU A 38 16.16 -19.65 18.67
CA GLU A 38 16.10 -18.19 18.70
C GLU A 38 15.77 -17.60 17.31
N LEU A 39 16.11 -18.33 16.23
CA LEU A 39 15.87 -17.94 14.85
C LEU A 39 15.80 -19.16 13.92
N GLU A 40 15.20 -18.96 12.74
CA GLU A 40 15.32 -19.90 11.64
C GLU A 40 16.49 -19.52 10.73
N TYR A 41 17.27 -20.52 10.31
CA TYR A 41 18.42 -20.34 9.44
C TYR A 41 18.62 -21.55 8.53
N SER A 42 18.59 -21.35 7.22
CA SER A 42 18.81 -22.41 6.22
C SER A 42 19.92 -22.07 5.21
N GLY A 43 20.79 -21.14 5.51
CA GLY A 43 21.89 -20.67 4.66
C GLY A 43 21.56 -19.40 3.86
N ARG A 44 22.51 -18.82 3.17
CA ARG A 44 22.42 -17.58 2.37
C ARG A 44 21.54 -16.48 3.01
N ARG A 45 20.44 -16.05 2.35
CA ARG A 45 19.49 -15.00 2.82
C ARG A 45 18.27 -15.60 3.51
N SER A 46 18.47 -16.45 4.50
CA SER A 46 17.37 -17.20 5.12
C SER A 46 17.39 -17.11 6.66
N VAL A 47 17.85 -15.98 7.19
CA VAL A 47 17.75 -15.73 8.63
C VAL A 47 16.40 -15.11 8.91
N SER A 48 15.50 -15.82 9.59
CA SER A 48 14.26 -15.25 10.10
C SER A 48 14.18 -15.36 11.62
N THR A 49 13.66 -14.33 12.24
CA THR A 49 13.27 -14.34 13.65
C THR A 49 11.77 -14.27 13.73
N ARG A 50 11.19 -14.75 14.82
CA ARG A 50 9.74 -14.67 15.05
C ARG A 50 9.19 -13.23 14.87
N ARG A 51 10.00 -12.24 15.21
CA ARG A 51 9.67 -10.82 15.01
C ARG A 51 9.66 -10.44 13.51
N MET A 52 10.66 -10.91 12.75
CA MET A 52 10.73 -10.68 11.30
C MET A 52 9.59 -11.38 10.56
N GLU A 53 9.18 -12.59 11.00
CA GLU A 53 8.03 -13.29 10.43
C GLU A 53 6.72 -12.54 10.70
N MET A 54 6.56 -11.97 11.89
CA MET A 54 5.42 -11.09 12.17
C MET A 54 5.42 -9.82 11.32
N GLU A 55 6.60 -9.29 10.99
CA GLU A 55 6.77 -8.12 10.14
C GLU A 55 6.71 -8.46 8.64
N HIS A 56 7.02 -9.70 8.23
CA HIS A 56 6.94 -10.17 6.84
C HIS A 56 5.50 -10.30 6.31
N ASN A 57 4.53 -10.46 7.20
CA ASN A 57 3.11 -10.49 6.85
C ASN A 57 2.52 -9.07 6.68
N HIS A 58 3.35 -8.05 6.50
CA HIS A 58 2.93 -6.69 6.22
C HIS A 58 3.31 -6.30 4.80
N TYR A 59 2.35 -5.81 4.03
CA TYR A 59 2.62 -5.14 2.77
C TYR A 59 3.20 -3.74 3.02
N ALA A 60 4.37 -3.46 2.44
CA ALA A 60 4.84 -2.09 2.28
C ALA A 60 4.08 -1.47 1.10
N MET A 61 3.15 -0.59 1.39
CA MET A 61 2.27 0.04 0.42
C MET A 61 2.71 1.47 0.18
N GLN A 62 2.80 1.86 -1.09
CA GLN A 62 3.06 3.24 -1.48
C GLN A 62 1.83 4.09 -1.21
N VAL A 63 2.04 5.24 -0.58
CA VAL A 63 1.04 6.31 -0.51
C VAL A 63 1.33 7.28 -1.64
N LEU A 64 0.43 7.35 -2.60
CA LEU A 64 0.56 8.21 -3.77
C LEU A 64 -0.12 9.55 -3.52
N GLY A 65 0.59 10.62 -3.82
CA GLY A 65 0.06 11.97 -3.89
C GLY A 65 0.10 12.48 -5.32
N TYR A 66 -0.66 13.53 -5.59
CA TYR A 66 -0.61 14.23 -6.86
C TYR A 66 0.06 15.57 -6.66
N VAL A 67 1.10 15.83 -7.45
CA VAL A 67 1.72 17.14 -7.53
C VAL A 67 1.17 17.83 -8.77
N ALA A 68 0.46 18.92 -8.57
CA ALA A 68 0.06 19.79 -9.67
C ALA A 68 1.33 20.51 -10.20
N CYS A 69 1.80 20.09 -11.35
CA CYS A 69 2.94 20.71 -12.03
C CYS A 69 2.45 21.82 -12.96
N GLY A 70 2.15 23.00 -12.42
CA GLY A 70 1.88 24.22 -13.20
C GLY A 70 0.62 24.19 -14.10
N GLU A 71 0.22 25.35 -14.62
CA GLU A 71 -0.90 25.43 -15.57
C GLU A 71 -0.57 24.67 -16.86
N GLY A 72 -1.35 23.60 -17.16
CA GLY A 72 -1.28 22.83 -18.39
C GLY A 72 -0.32 21.63 -18.39
N GLN A 73 0.18 21.18 -17.24
CA GLN A 73 0.97 19.95 -17.13
C GLN A 73 0.15 18.82 -16.48
N GLU A 74 0.35 17.60 -16.97
CA GLU A 74 -0.23 16.38 -16.40
C GLU A 74 0.18 16.24 -14.94
N GLU A 75 -0.78 15.89 -14.06
CA GLU A 75 -0.48 15.53 -12.68
C GLU A 75 0.42 14.29 -12.68
N THR A 76 1.60 14.39 -12.09
CA THR A 76 2.48 13.23 -11.90
C THR A 76 2.24 12.59 -10.56
N GLU A 77 2.14 11.26 -10.54
CA GLU A 77 2.09 10.50 -9.30
C GLU A 77 3.43 10.62 -8.57
N GLU A 78 3.41 11.08 -7.33
CA GLU A 78 4.57 11.11 -6.46
C GLU A 78 4.33 10.22 -5.23
N ILE A 79 5.33 9.41 -4.88
CA ILE A 79 5.29 8.62 -3.65
C ILE A 79 5.59 9.57 -2.48
N ILE A 80 4.58 9.83 -1.65
CA ILE A 80 4.71 10.67 -0.47
C ILE A 80 5.43 9.91 0.64
N GLU A 81 5.01 8.67 0.88
CA GLU A 81 5.52 7.81 1.95
C GLU A 81 5.18 6.34 1.71
N TYR A 82 5.65 5.47 2.60
CA TYR A 82 5.28 4.06 2.63
C TYR A 82 4.59 3.74 3.94
N ILE A 83 3.41 3.11 3.87
CA ILE A 83 2.72 2.57 5.03
C ILE A 83 2.78 1.05 5.03
N ARG A 84 2.71 0.44 6.21
CA ARG A 84 2.68 -1.01 6.36
C ARG A 84 1.34 -1.47 6.85
N MET A 85 0.77 -2.41 6.13
CA MET A 85 -0.51 -3.02 6.48
C MET A 85 -0.37 -4.53 6.58
N PRO A 86 -0.92 -5.15 7.64
CA PRO A 86 -0.96 -6.61 7.74
C PRO A 86 -1.78 -7.21 6.59
N GLU A 87 -1.25 -8.27 5.96
CA GLU A 87 -1.98 -9.02 4.92
C GLU A 87 -3.35 -9.50 5.43
N SER A 88 -3.45 -9.82 6.71
CA SER A 88 -4.70 -10.24 7.34
C SER A 88 -5.82 -9.19 7.30
N LEU A 89 -5.50 -7.91 7.14
CA LEU A 89 -6.48 -6.81 7.03
C LEU A 89 -6.88 -6.53 5.59
N ILE A 90 -5.94 -6.60 4.64
CA ILE A 90 -6.20 -6.17 3.26
C ILE A 90 -6.31 -7.33 2.28
N GLY A 91 -5.90 -8.55 2.69
CA GLY A 91 -5.87 -9.72 1.83
C GLY A 91 -4.69 -9.72 0.86
N LYS A 92 -4.72 -10.66 -0.11
CA LYS A 92 -3.68 -10.79 -1.14
C LYS A 92 -4.01 -9.93 -2.35
N GLY A 93 -2.99 -9.32 -2.95
CA GLY A 93 -3.13 -8.51 -4.17
C GLY A 93 -2.08 -7.42 -4.26
N GLU A 94 -2.20 -6.60 -5.29
CA GLU A 94 -1.44 -5.36 -5.40
C GLU A 94 -2.27 -4.21 -4.82
N PHE A 95 -1.66 -3.42 -3.94
CA PHE A 95 -2.33 -2.33 -3.25
C PHE A 95 -1.46 -1.08 -3.29
N PHE A 96 -2.13 0.05 -3.30
CA PHE A 96 -1.55 1.37 -3.04
C PHE A 96 -2.52 2.16 -2.15
N ALA A 97 -2.06 3.23 -1.55
CA ALA A 97 -2.91 4.11 -0.77
C ALA A 97 -2.95 5.51 -1.39
N LEU A 98 -4.07 6.18 -1.20
CA LEU A 98 -4.28 7.59 -1.53
C LEU A 98 -4.69 8.34 -0.26
N ILE A 99 -4.34 9.61 -0.18
CA ILE A 99 -4.90 10.50 0.83
C ILE A 99 -6.16 11.14 0.25
N ALA A 100 -7.30 10.90 0.88
CA ALA A 100 -8.58 11.45 0.46
C ALA A 100 -8.54 12.99 0.50
N LYS A 101 -9.05 13.62 -0.56
CA LYS A 101 -9.21 15.07 -0.65
C LYS A 101 -10.66 15.41 -0.94
N GLY A 102 -11.11 16.53 -0.38
CA GLY A 102 -12.47 16.99 -0.55
C GLY A 102 -13.50 16.15 0.25
N GLU A 103 -14.77 16.50 0.11
CA GLU A 103 -15.85 16.00 0.97
C GLU A 103 -16.87 15.16 0.19
N SER A 104 -16.57 14.77 -1.05
CA SER A 104 -17.54 14.07 -1.92
C SER A 104 -17.95 12.69 -1.42
N MET A 105 -17.27 12.13 -0.42
CA MET A 105 -17.48 10.78 0.11
C MET A 105 -17.74 10.74 1.63
N VAL A 106 -18.08 11.86 2.24
CA VAL A 106 -18.23 11.96 3.70
C VAL A 106 -19.38 11.10 4.23
N ASP A 107 -20.47 10.94 3.49
CA ASP A 107 -21.58 10.08 3.89
C ASP A 107 -21.26 8.57 3.74
N ALA A 108 -20.16 8.24 3.06
CA ALA A 108 -19.58 6.91 3.06
C ALA A 108 -18.53 6.73 4.17
N GLY A 109 -18.35 7.72 5.05
CA GLY A 109 -17.40 7.71 6.17
C GLY A 109 -15.95 7.99 5.73
N ILE A 110 -15.72 8.51 4.53
CA ILE A 110 -14.38 8.88 4.05
C ILE A 110 -14.25 10.40 4.10
N HIS A 111 -13.34 10.87 4.94
CA HIS A 111 -13.13 12.30 5.19
C HIS A 111 -11.80 12.79 4.61
N PRO A 112 -11.65 14.10 4.36
CA PRO A 112 -10.39 14.68 3.94
C PRO A 112 -9.26 14.33 4.92
N GLY A 113 -8.14 13.84 4.38
CA GLY A 113 -6.98 13.39 5.15
C GLY A 113 -6.95 11.89 5.46
N ASP A 114 -8.02 11.15 5.20
CA ASP A 114 -8.04 9.70 5.39
C ASP A 114 -7.13 9.00 4.38
N TYR A 115 -6.46 7.93 4.84
CA TYR A 115 -5.74 7.01 3.99
C TYR A 115 -6.72 5.97 3.43
N VAL A 116 -6.89 5.97 2.13
CA VAL A 116 -7.75 5.03 1.42
C VAL A 116 -6.89 3.98 0.75
N VAL A 117 -7.03 2.72 1.19
CA VAL A 117 -6.31 1.58 0.61
C VAL A 117 -7.06 1.06 -0.61
N ILE A 118 -6.38 1.09 -1.75
CA ILE A 118 -6.93 0.74 -3.05
C ILE A 118 -6.30 -0.58 -3.53
N ARG A 119 -7.14 -1.54 -3.88
CA ARG A 119 -6.70 -2.75 -4.59
C ARG A 119 -6.60 -2.42 -6.07
N LYS A 120 -5.45 -2.67 -6.67
CA LYS A 120 -5.23 -2.49 -8.11
C LYS A 120 -5.90 -3.63 -8.88
N GLN A 121 -6.99 -3.31 -9.56
CA GLN A 121 -7.77 -4.27 -10.36
C GLN A 121 -8.49 -3.55 -11.50
N ASN A 122 -8.81 -4.30 -12.56
CA ASN A 122 -9.41 -3.73 -13.77
C ASN A 122 -10.95 -3.81 -13.79
N THR A 123 -11.56 -4.41 -12.77
CA THR A 123 -13.01 -4.62 -12.68
C THR A 123 -13.51 -4.22 -11.31
N ALA A 124 -14.76 -3.76 -11.25
CA ALA A 124 -15.47 -3.45 -10.02
C ALA A 124 -16.94 -3.81 -10.17
N ASP A 125 -17.61 -4.11 -9.09
CA ASP A 125 -19.03 -4.36 -9.03
C ASP A 125 -19.82 -3.06 -8.77
N ILE A 126 -21.09 -3.03 -9.21
CA ILE A 126 -21.97 -1.89 -8.93
C ILE A 126 -22.16 -1.77 -7.42
N GLY A 127 -21.86 -0.59 -6.89
CA GLY A 127 -21.89 -0.30 -5.46
C GLY A 127 -20.50 -0.26 -4.81
N ASP A 128 -19.47 -0.73 -5.50
CA ASP A 128 -18.10 -0.61 -5.01
C ASP A 128 -17.65 0.85 -4.96
N ILE A 129 -16.81 1.16 -3.97
CA ILE A 129 -16.07 2.42 -3.94
C ILE A 129 -14.82 2.23 -4.80
N VAL A 130 -14.69 3.03 -5.84
CA VAL A 130 -13.62 2.93 -6.83
C VAL A 130 -12.84 4.23 -6.94
N VAL A 131 -11.59 4.12 -7.34
CA VAL A 131 -10.81 5.25 -7.87
C VAL A 131 -10.88 5.18 -9.38
N ALA A 132 -11.52 6.15 -9.98
CA ALA A 132 -11.65 6.27 -11.42
C ALA A 132 -10.88 7.49 -11.93
N LEU A 133 -10.14 7.29 -13.01
CA LEU A 133 -9.46 8.37 -13.70
C LEU A 133 -10.44 9.03 -14.70
N ASP A 134 -10.79 10.27 -14.45
CA ASP A 134 -11.62 11.08 -15.33
C ASP A 134 -10.87 12.35 -15.70
N GLN A 135 -10.64 12.57 -17.00
CA GLN A 135 -9.91 13.71 -17.55
C GLN A 135 -8.55 13.96 -16.88
N GLY A 136 -7.84 12.89 -16.49
CA GLY A 136 -6.54 12.99 -15.81
C GLY A 136 -6.63 13.19 -14.30
N VAL A 137 -7.85 13.28 -13.72
CA VAL A 137 -8.07 13.46 -12.29
C VAL A 137 -8.57 12.16 -11.67
N ASN A 138 -7.95 11.74 -10.57
CA ASN A 138 -8.41 10.59 -9.79
C ASN A 138 -9.63 10.98 -8.94
N ASN A 139 -10.71 10.29 -9.17
CA ASN A 139 -11.98 10.47 -8.47
C ASN A 139 -12.32 9.26 -7.64
N LEU A 140 -12.45 9.45 -6.31
CA LEU A 140 -12.98 8.43 -5.41
C LEU A 140 -14.51 8.56 -5.39
N LYS A 141 -15.21 7.54 -5.87
CA LYS A 141 -16.66 7.54 -6.04
C LYS A 141 -17.22 6.12 -5.88
N VAL A 142 -18.53 6.02 -5.77
CA VAL A 142 -19.26 4.75 -5.86
C VAL A 142 -19.62 4.47 -7.32
N LEU A 143 -19.28 3.28 -7.80
CA LEU A 143 -19.67 2.84 -9.14
C LEU A 143 -21.19 2.57 -9.18
N GLY A 144 -21.89 3.22 -10.08
CA GLY A 144 -23.31 3.05 -10.32
C GLY A 144 -23.63 2.66 -11.76
N TYR A 145 -24.86 2.21 -11.99
CA TYR A 145 -25.37 1.93 -13.33
C TYR A 145 -26.78 2.49 -13.51
N ASP A 146 -26.95 3.36 -14.47
CA ASP A 146 -28.26 3.94 -14.84
C ASP A 146 -28.92 3.10 -15.94
N LYS A 147 -29.94 2.33 -15.56
CA LYS A 147 -30.71 1.47 -16.51
C LYS A 147 -31.41 2.27 -17.61
N LYS A 148 -31.82 3.51 -17.33
CA LYS A 148 -32.53 4.34 -18.34
C LYS A 148 -31.57 4.86 -19.40
N ARG A 149 -30.38 5.25 -19.00
CA ARG A 149 -29.31 5.74 -19.88
C ARG A 149 -28.46 4.62 -20.46
N ASN A 150 -28.61 3.39 -19.92
CA ASN A 150 -27.75 2.24 -20.24
C ASN A 150 -26.26 2.59 -20.10
N ALA A 151 -25.88 3.27 -19.00
CA ALA A 151 -24.56 3.80 -18.78
C ALA A 151 -24.11 3.63 -17.32
N TYR A 152 -22.82 3.43 -17.14
CA TYR A 152 -22.20 3.54 -15.83
C TYR A 152 -22.04 5.00 -15.44
N PHE A 153 -22.04 5.26 -14.15
CA PHE A 153 -21.78 6.59 -13.59
C PHE A 153 -21.03 6.47 -12.26
N LEU A 154 -20.40 7.55 -11.87
CA LEU A 154 -19.67 7.68 -10.63
C LEU A 154 -20.45 8.55 -9.66
N ARG A 155 -20.92 7.97 -8.57
CA ARG A 155 -21.76 8.64 -7.60
C ARG A 155 -20.97 9.17 -6.42
N SER A 156 -21.17 10.42 -6.08
CA SER A 156 -20.69 11.02 -4.84
C SER A 156 -21.56 10.58 -3.65
N CYS A 157 -20.95 10.29 -2.50
CA CYS A 157 -21.63 10.06 -1.23
C CYS A 157 -21.55 11.33 -0.38
N ASN A 158 -22.35 12.32 -0.75
CA ASN A 158 -22.54 13.56 -0.05
C ASN A 158 -23.97 14.06 -0.33
N GLU A 159 -24.67 14.55 0.70
CA GLU A 159 -26.05 15.06 0.58
C GLU A 159 -26.13 16.31 -0.30
N ASP A 160 -25.07 17.12 -0.34
CA ASP A 160 -25.00 18.32 -1.20
C ASP A 160 -24.75 17.93 -2.66
N LYS A 161 -25.84 17.56 -3.36
CA LYS A 161 -25.78 17.17 -4.77
C LYS A 161 -25.58 18.33 -5.75
N GLU A 162 -25.77 19.57 -5.32
CA GLU A 162 -25.45 20.74 -6.13
C GLU A 162 -23.93 20.89 -6.26
N ARG A 163 -23.21 20.66 -5.18
CA ARG A 163 -21.75 20.73 -5.14
C ARG A 163 -21.06 19.45 -5.61
N TYR A 164 -21.64 18.28 -5.30
CA TYR A 164 -21.06 16.97 -5.57
C TYR A 164 -21.97 16.14 -6.48
N ALA A 165 -22.17 16.61 -7.70
CA ALA A 165 -22.96 15.91 -8.71
C ALA A 165 -22.34 14.55 -9.11
N ASP A 166 -23.19 13.65 -9.59
CA ASP A 166 -22.74 12.38 -10.16
C ASP A 166 -22.09 12.62 -11.53
N ILE A 167 -21.07 11.83 -11.88
CA ILE A 167 -20.30 11.94 -13.13
C ILE A 167 -20.75 10.81 -14.07
N TYR A 168 -21.13 11.14 -15.31
CA TYR A 168 -21.60 10.19 -16.33
C TYR A 168 -20.59 10.01 -17.46
#